data_37e0455878904025ec9bb124ecdfa86c
#
_entry.id   37e0455878904025ec9bb124ecdfa86c
#
_cell.length_a   1.000
_cell.length_b   1.000
_cell.length_c   1.000
_cell.angle_alpha   90.00
_cell.angle_beta   90.00
_cell.angle_gamma   90.00
#
_symmetry.space_group_name_H-M   'P 1'
#
loop_
_entity.id
_entity.type
_entity.pdbx_description
1 polymer ?
#
loop_
_entity_poly.entity_id
_entity_poly.type
_entity_poly.pdbx_seq_one_letter_code
_entity_poly.pdbx_strand_id
1 'polypeptide(L)'
;MAIGLVGSEMCIRDSSYYGQLMVTTNAYIGNYGVKEDEVESDTVKIAGLICRNFTYNFSRYGDVDSLFNFFEKNNLLAISDVDTRALVSYIRDNGAMNAVISTDVENIDGLKKELSKIPSMDGLELASKVSTIKPYFYGDESAKHKVAALDLGIKKNILRNLSKRDCYIKVFPFNTSFEEMNSWTVSYTHLTLPTNSN
;
A
#
# COMPACT_ATOMS: atom_id res chain seq x y z
N MET A 1 7.48 -8.57 -6.63
CA MET A 1 7.19 -8.42 -8.08
C MET A 1 5.69 -8.26 -8.24
N ALA A 2 5.21 -7.04 -8.36
CA ALA A 2 3.79 -6.79 -8.64
C ALA A 2 3.62 -6.73 -10.16
N ILE A 3 3.14 -7.79 -10.74
CA ILE A 3 2.75 -7.85 -12.15
C ILE A 3 1.23 -7.69 -12.15
N GLY A 4 0.74 -6.51 -12.46
CA GLY A 4 -0.66 -6.26 -12.66
C GLY A 4 -0.86 -5.18 -13.72
N LEU A 5 -1.44 -5.56 -14.85
CA LEU A 5 -1.73 -4.66 -15.97
C LEU A 5 -2.89 -3.69 -15.70
N VAL A 6 -3.57 -3.83 -14.56
CA VAL A 6 -4.63 -2.93 -14.11
C VAL A 6 -4.46 -2.83 -12.60
N GLY A 7 -3.91 -1.71 -12.10
CA GLY A 7 -3.87 -1.48 -10.67
C GLY A 7 -2.52 -1.07 -10.07
N SER A 8 -1.54 -0.62 -10.86
CA SER A 8 -0.33 -0.03 -10.26
C SER A 8 -0.67 1.20 -9.43
N GLU A 9 -1.69 1.97 -9.83
CA GLU A 9 -2.21 3.10 -9.09
C GLU A 9 -2.89 2.67 -7.78
N MET A 10 -3.50 1.49 -7.74
CA MET A 10 -4.10 0.92 -6.52
C MET A 10 -3.06 0.53 -5.47
N CYS A 11 -1.87 0.12 -5.90
CA CYS A 11 -0.77 -0.28 -5.02
C CYS A 11 -0.22 0.88 -4.17
N ILE A 12 -0.43 2.12 -4.57
CA ILE A 12 0.01 3.33 -3.84
C ILE A 12 -0.60 3.38 -2.42
N ARG A 13 -1.81 2.85 -2.26
CA ARG A 13 -2.51 2.76 -0.98
C ARG A 13 -2.45 1.37 -0.34
N ASP A 14 -1.71 0.43 -0.91
CA ASP A 14 -1.56 -0.91 -0.36
C ASP A 14 -0.63 -0.89 0.86
N SER A 15 -1.13 -1.41 1.97
CA SER A 15 -0.40 -1.49 3.25
C SER A 15 0.90 -2.29 3.15
N SER A 16 1.01 -3.22 2.20
CA SER A 16 2.21 -4.02 1.94
C SER A 16 3.42 -3.18 1.51
N TYR A 17 3.19 -1.95 1.02
CA TYR A 17 4.26 -1.04 0.58
C TYR A 17 4.51 0.11 1.56
N TYR A 18 4.05 -0.02 2.81
CA TYR A 18 4.22 1.04 3.80
C TYR A 18 5.68 1.47 3.93
N GLY A 19 5.92 2.78 3.74
CA GLY A 19 7.24 3.41 3.86
C GLY A 19 8.25 3.07 2.74
N GLN A 20 7.84 2.32 1.70
CA GLN A 20 8.72 1.93 0.59
C GLN A 20 8.62 2.90 -0.59
N LEU A 21 9.75 3.09 -1.29
CA LEU A 21 9.75 3.68 -2.62
C LEU A 21 9.30 2.62 -3.63
N MET A 22 8.19 2.88 -4.32
CA MET A 22 7.64 1.95 -5.31
C MET A 22 8.26 2.22 -6.68
N VAL A 23 8.82 1.17 -7.29
CA VAL A 23 9.35 1.22 -8.66
C VAL A 23 8.37 0.51 -9.60
N THR A 24 7.88 1.22 -10.63
CA THR A 24 7.00 0.63 -11.65
C THR A 24 7.75 0.39 -12.94
N THR A 25 7.69 -0.84 -13.47
CA THR A 25 8.29 -1.20 -14.76
C THR A 25 7.35 -1.02 -15.95
N ASN A 26 6.12 -0.57 -15.71
CA ASN A 26 5.18 -0.22 -16.77
C ASN A 26 5.71 0.96 -17.57
N ALA A 27 5.44 0.93 -18.89
CA ALA A 27 5.88 2.00 -19.78
C ALA A 27 5.30 3.37 -19.36
N TYR A 28 4.06 3.38 -18.89
CA TYR A 28 3.35 4.57 -18.43
C TYR A 28 2.59 4.28 -17.14
N ILE A 29 2.49 5.28 -16.25
CA ILE A 29 1.64 5.28 -15.06
C ILE A 29 0.79 6.54 -15.03
N GLY A 30 -0.45 6.45 -14.50
CA GLY A 30 -1.41 7.55 -14.43
C GLY A 30 -2.46 7.55 -15.54
N ASN A 31 -2.36 6.66 -16.53
CA ASN A 31 -3.31 6.60 -17.67
C ASN A 31 -4.74 6.28 -17.25
N TYR A 32 -4.94 5.57 -16.14
CA TYR A 32 -6.25 5.17 -15.63
C TYR A 32 -6.80 6.13 -14.58
N GLY A 33 -5.95 7.02 -14.04
CA GLY A 33 -6.33 7.89 -12.94
C GLY A 33 -6.59 7.13 -11.64
N VAL A 34 -7.17 7.81 -10.66
CA VAL A 34 -7.47 7.25 -9.33
C VAL A 34 -8.96 7.32 -9.08
N LYS A 35 -9.58 6.19 -8.78
CA LYS A 35 -10.99 6.07 -8.46
C LYS A 35 -11.17 5.67 -6.99
N GLU A 36 -12.04 6.38 -6.26
CA GLU A 36 -12.17 6.19 -4.80
C GLU A 36 -12.72 4.82 -4.40
N ASP A 37 -13.59 4.23 -5.21
CA ASP A 37 -14.15 2.89 -4.93
C ASP A 37 -13.16 1.74 -5.16
N GLU A 38 -12.03 2.00 -5.81
CA GLU A 38 -10.96 1.00 -6.08
C GLU A 38 -9.81 1.06 -5.06
N VAL A 39 -9.84 1.99 -4.10
CA VAL A 39 -8.75 2.10 -3.13
C VAL A 39 -8.77 0.99 -2.09
N GLU A 40 -7.58 0.51 -1.73
CA GLU A 40 -7.38 -0.59 -0.79
C GLU A 40 -7.22 -0.13 0.67
N SER A 41 -6.91 1.16 0.89
CA SER A 41 -6.84 1.76 2.23
C SER A 41 -7.18 3.25 2.18
N ASP A 42 -7.42 3.87 3.35
CA ASP A 42 -7.84 5.27 3.45
C ASP A 42 -6.69 6.26 3.23
N THR A 43 -5.44 5.83 3.38
CA THR A 43 -4.26 6.69 3.29
C THR A 43 -3.22 6.12 2.32
N VAL A 44 -2.40 7.01 1.79
CA VAL A 44 -1.20 6.62 1.02
C VAL A 44 -0.26 5.84 1.92
N LYS A 45 0.32 4.77 1.39
CA LYS A 45 1.21 3.88 2.12
C LYS A 45 2.65 3.93 1.63
N ILE A 46 2.87 4.20 0.34
CA ILE A 46 4.22 4.33 -0.21
C ILE A 46 4.88 5.65 0.22
N ALA A 47 6.21 5.66 0.28
CA ALA A 47 6.99 6.86 0.55
C ALA A 47 7.24 7.71 -0.71
N GLY A 48 7.19 7.10 -1.88
CA GLY A 48 7.36 7.78 -3.17
C GLY A 48 7.28 6.81 -4.34
N LEU A 49 7.24 7.35 -5.56
CA LEU A 49 7.12 6.61 -6.80
C LEU A 49 8.29 6.87 -7.74
N ILE A 50 8.81 5.79 -8.32
CA ILE A 50 9.81 5.84 -9.39
C ILE A 50 9.22 5.18 -10.63
N CYS A 51 9.15 5.91 -11.75
CA CYS A 51 8.53 5.40 -12.97
C CYS A 51 9.31 5.79 -14.24
N ARG A 52 8.98 5.13 -15.35
CA ARG A 52 9.54 5.48 -16.66
C ARG A 52 8.87 6.72 -17.22
N ASN A 53 7.54 6.71 -17.33
CA ASN A 53 6.76 7.85 -17.78
C ASN A 53 5.57 8.07 -16.86
N PHE A 54 5.39 9.30 -16.43
CA PHE A 54 4.26 9.74 -15.64
C PHE A 54 3.27 10.50 -16.54
N THR A 55 2.00 10.06 -16.55
CA THR A 55 0.96 10.67 -17.40
C THR A 55 0.09 11.58 -16.55
N TYR A 56 0.00 12.84 -16.98
CA TYR A 56 -0.83 13.87 -16.32
C TYR A 56 -2.31 13.73 -16.70
N ASN A 57 -2.59 13.19 -17.88
CA ASN A 57 -3.94 13.01 -18.40
C ASN A 57 -4.34 11.55 -18.32
N PHE A 58 -5.56 11.28 -17.88
CA PHE A 58 -6.14 9.95 -17.86
C PHE A 58 -7.20 9.78 -18.95
N SER A 59 -7.38 8.55 -19.42
CA SER A 59 -8.30 8.19 -20.51
C SER A 59 -9.55 7.45 -20.05
N ARG A 60 -9.69 7.21 -18.73
CA ARG A 60 -10.82 6.47 -18.16
C ARG A 60 -12.05 7.38 -18.01
N TYR A 61 -13.24 6.83 -18.30
CA TYR A 61 -14.51 7.52 -18.15
C TYR A 61 -15.05 7.41 -16.71
N GLY A 62 -15.74 8.47 -16.21
CA GLY A 62 -16.40 8.51 -14.91
C GLY A 62 -15.73 9.45 -13.90
N ASP A 63 -16.13 9.33 -12.64
CA ASP A 63 -15.60 10.13 -11.52
C ASP A 63 -14.19 9.65 -11.15
N VAL A 64 -13.21 10.11 -11.93
CA VAL A 64 -11.80 9.74 -11.80
C VAL A 64 -11.00 11.01 -11.63
N ASP A 65 -10.11 11.05 -10.65
CA ASP A 65 -9.12 12.12 -10.51
C ASP A 65 -7.82 11.74 -11.20
N SER A 66 -7.01 12.72 -11.59
CA SER A 66 -5.69 12.44 -12.14
C SER A 66 -4.77 11.92 -11.04
N LEU A 67 -3.84 11.04 -11.42
CA LEU A 67 -2.80 10.59 -10.51
C LEU A 67 -1.94 11.76 -10.02
N PHE A 68 -1.74 12.79 -10.85
CA PHE A 68 -1.01 14.00 -10.48
C PHE A 68 -1.68 14.74 -9.33
N ASN A 69 -2.98 15.05 -9.46
CA ASN A 69 -3.74 15.70 -8.39
C ASN A 69 -3.75 14.88 -7.10
N PHE A 70 -3.81 13.56 -7.23
CA PHE A 70 -3.73 12.65 -6.10
C PHE A 70 -2.38 12.76 -5.38
N PHE A 71 -1.26 12.85 -6.12
CA PHE A 71 0.09 13.03 -5.54
C PHE A 71 0.22 14.39 -4.85
N GLU A 72 -0.26 15.47 -5.47
CA GLU A 72 -0.26 16.80 -4.86
C GLU A 72 -1.07 16.84 -3.56
N LYS A 73 -2.31 16.33 -3.57
CA LYS A 73 -3.17 16.29 -2.38
C LYS A 73 -2.55 15.51 -1.19
N ASN A 74 -1.72 14.53 -1.48
CA ASN A 74 -1.10 13.67 -0.47
C ASN A 74 0.37 14.00 -0.18
N ASN A 75 0.92 15.09 -0.75
CA ASN A 75 2.34 15.46 -0.64
C ASN A 75 3.28 14.30 -0.98
N LEU A 76 2.95 13.53 -2.00
CA LEU A 76 3.70 12.38 -2.42
C LEU A 76 4.66 12.73 -3.56
N LEU A 77 5.93 12.36 -3.43
CA LEU A 77 6.91 12.60 -4.47
C LEU A 77 6.91 11.49 -5.52
N ALA A 78 7.08 11.89 -6.77
CA ALA A 78 7.36 10.98 -7.88
C ALA A 78 8.57 11.46 -8.68
N ILE A 79 9.37 10.52 -9.14
CA ILE A 79 10.41 10.75 -10.13
C ILE A 79 10.12 9.96 -11.38
N SER A 80 10.14 10.61 -12.53
CA SER A 80 9.92 10.01 -13.86
C SER A 80 11.16 10.09 -14.72
N ASP A 81 11.08 9.48 -15.90
CA ASP A 81 12.19 9.38 -16.86
C ASP A 81 13.39 8.57 -16.35
N VAL A 82 13.13 7.58 -15.49
CA VAL A 82 14.12 6.65 -14.95
C VAL A 82 14.09 5.35 -15.75
N ASP A 83 15.26 4.75 -15.99
CA ASP A 83 15.34 3.38 -16.50
C ASP A 83 14.98 2.38 -15.38
N THR A 84 13.67 2.21 -15.18
CA THR A 84 13.14 1.37 -14.11
C THR A 84 13.44 -0.10 -14.30
N ARG A 85 13.69 -0.57 -15.52
CA ARG A 85 14.09 -1.97 -15.79
C ARG A 85 15.51 -2.23 -15.33
N ALA A 86 16.44 -1.32 -15.63
CA ALA A 86 17.81 -1.40 -15.14
C ALA A 86 17.83 -1.31 -13.60
N LEU A 87 17.05 -0.38 -13.01
CA LEU A 87 16.95 -0.23 -11.55
C LEU A 87 16.41 -1.50 -10.88
N VAL A 88 15.33 -2.08 -11.40
CA VAL A 88 14.76 -3.32 -10.84
C VAL A 88 15.73 -4.50 -10.99
N SER A 89 16.47 -4.59 -12.09
CA SER A 89 17.51 -5.60 -12.26
C SER A 89 18.62 -5.43 -11.21
N TYR A 90 19.06 -4.19 -11.00
CA TYR A 90 20.05 -3.87 -9.97
C TYR A 90 19.58 -4.26 -8.57
N ILE A 91 18.34 -3.90 -8.18
CA ILE A 91 17.76 -4.25 -6.88
C ILE A 91 17.65 -5.77 -6.73
N ARG A 92 17.24 -6.48 -7.78
CA ARG A 92 17.14 -7.95 -7.76
C ARG A 92 18.50 -8.60 -7.50
N ASP A 93 19.55 -8.09 -8.12
CA ASP A 93 20.89 -8.69 -8.04
C ASP A 93 21.64 -8.32 -6.75
N ASN A 94 21.32 -7.16 -6.14
CA ASN A 94 21.99 -6.63 -4.95
C ASN A 94 21.13 -6.68 -3.67
N GLY A 95 19.85 -7.06 -3.78
CA GLY A 95 18.91 -7.06 -2.67
C GLY A 95 18.23 -5.71 -2.43
N ALA A 96 17.29 -5.70 -1.48
CA ALA A 96 16.61 -4.48 -1.04
C ALA A 96 17.59 -3.53 -0.37
N MET A 97 17.42 -2.23 -0.62
CA MET A 97 18.30 -1.19 -0.09
C MET A 97 17.52 0.06 0.30
N ASN A 98 18.06 0.83 1.24
CA ASN A 98 17.51 2.15 1.54
C ASN A 98 17.78 3.10 0.37
N ALA A 99 16.79 3.95 0.07
CA ALA A 99 16.89 4.94 -1.00
C ALA A 99 16.23 6.26 -0.57
N VAL A 100 16.59 7.34 -1.23
CA VAL A 100 16.04 8.68 -1.02
C VAL A 100 15.67 9.31 -2.37
N ILE A 101 14.51 9.97 -2.41
CA ILE A 101 14.13 10.87 -3.51
C ILE A 101 14.16 12.29 -2.96
N SER A 102 14.81 13.19 -3.66
CA SER A 102 14.93 14.60 -3.24
C SER A 102 14.86 15.54 -4.44
N THR A 103 14.31 16.73 -4.21
CA THR A 103 14.42 17.88 -5.13
C THR A 103 15.67 18.70 -4.89
N ASP A 104 16.37 18.49 -3.76
CA ASP A 104 17.65 19.13 -3.45
C ASP A 104 18.79 18.31 -4.07
N VAL A 105 19.18 18.68 -5.27
CA VAL A 105 20.25 17.98 -6.02
C VAL A 105 21.66 18.46 -5.68
N GLU A 106 21.78 19.57 -4.95
CA GLU A 106 23.09 20.15 -4.60
C GLU A 106 23.68 19.52 -3.33
N ASN A 107 22.83 19.03 -2.43
CA ASN A 107 23.22 18.51 -1.12
C ASN A 107 23.34 16.97 -1.08
N ILE A 108 24.06 16.40 -2.02
CA ILE A 108 24.19 14.92 -2.12
C ILE A 108 24.82 14.31 -0.85
N ASP A 109 25.83 14.97 -0.27
CA ASP A 109 26.50 14.45 0.93
C ASP A 109 25.60 14.52 2.18
N GLY A 110 24.75 15.54 2.27
CA GLY A 110 23.71 15.63 3.29
C GLY A 110 22.70 14.52 3.13
N LEU A 111 22.22 14.27 1.92
CA LEU A 111 21.28 13.18 1.61
C LEU A 111 21.85 11.79 1.93
N LYS A 112 23.15 11.55 1.63
CA LYS A 112 23.82 10.30 2.02
C LYS A 112 23.90 10.12 3.54
N LYS A 113 24.16 11.20 4.28
CA LYS A 113 24.17 11.16 5.75
C LYS A 113 22.77 10.86 6.32
N GLU A 114 21.73 11.46 5.76
CA GLU A 114 20.35 11.13 6.18
C GLU A 114 20.01 9.68 5.83
N LEU A 115 20.35 9.21 4.63
CA LEU A 115 20.14 7.84 4.20
C LEU A 115 20.81 6.82 5.13
N SER A 116 22.02 7.12 5.62
CA SER A 116 22.75 6.23 6.54
C SER A 116 22.10 6.08 7.93
N LYS A 117 21.21 7.01 8.31
CA LYS A 117 20.46 6.95 9.58
C LYS A 117 19.19 6.11 9.48
N ILE A 118 18.72 5.83 8.27
CA ILE A 118 17.47 5.07 8.06
C ILE A 118 17.73 3.59 8.36
N PRO A 119 16.97 2.97 9.29
CA PRO A 119 17.14 1.55 9.57
C PRO A 119 16.77 0.70 8.34
N SER A 120 17.32 -0.50 8.27
CA SER A 120 16.86 -1.50 7.30
C SER A 120 15.39 -1.84 7.57
N MET A 121 14.66 -2.17 6.52
CA MET A 121 13.28 -2.71 6.65
C MET A 121 13.26 -4.08 7.34
N ASP A 122 14.39 -4.77 7.36
CA ASP A 122 14.49 -6.09 7.97
C ASP A 122 14.33 -6.00 9.50
N GLY A 123 13.41 -6.78 10.04
CA GLY A 123 13.10 -6.80 11.47
C GLY A 123 12.26 -5.63 11.99
N LEU A 124 11.82 -4.70 11.13
CA LEU A 124 10.92 -3.61 11.57
C LEU A 124 9.51 -4.14 11.83
N GLU A 125 8.94 -3.70 12.95
CA GLU A 125 7.52 -3.90 13.25
C GLU A 125 6.72 -2.77 12.56
N LEU A 126 5.99 -3.12 11.51
CA LEU A 126 5.19 -2.17 10.72
C LEU A 126 3.68 -2.40 10.83
N ALA A 127 3.24 -3.50 11.44
CA ALA A 127 1.82 -3.80 11.60
C ALA A 127 1.09 -2.71 12.40
N SER A 128 1.72 -2.18 13.44
CA SER A 128 1.18 -1.06 14.24
C SER A 128 0.97 0.23 13.43
N LYS A 129 1.73 0.42 12.34
CA LYS A 129 1.67 1.61 11.48
C LYS A 129 0.57 1.55 10.43
N VAL A 130 0.10 0.35 10.11
CA VAL A 130 -0.91 0.11 9.06
C VAL A 130 -2.24 -0.38 9.61
N SER A 131 -2.27 -0.83 10.86
CA SER A 131 -3.47 -1.30 11.55
C SER A 131 -4.41 -0.14 11.91
N THR A 132 -5.69 -0.46 12.02
CA THR A 132 -6.68 0.46 12.58
C THR A 132 -6.36 0.79 14.06
N ILE A 133 -6.75 1.99 14.48
CA ILE A 133 -6.58 2.43 15.89
C ILE A 133 -7.72 1.91 16.76
N LYS A 134 -8.91 1.77 16.21
CA LYS A 134 -10.13 1.35 16.92
C LYS A 134 -10.83 0.25 16.14
N PRO A 135 -11.47 -0.70 16.84
CA PRO A 135 -12.30 -1.68 16.16
C PRO A 135 -13.43 -0.99 15.37
N TYR A 136 -13.75 -1.55 14.20
CA TYR A 136 -14.87 -1.11 13.38
C TYR A 136 -15.58 -2.30 12.73
N PHE A 137 -16.80 -2.04 12.25
CA PHE A 137 -17.63 -3.05 11.62
C PHE A 137 -17.69 -2.83 10.11
N TYR A 138 -17.83 -3.94 9.37
CA TYR A 138 -17.97 -3.92 7.92
C TYR A 138 -18.95 -4.99 7.46
N GLY A 139 -19.86 -4.64 6.53
CA GLY A 139 -20.89 -5.52 6.01
C GLY A 139 -22.26 -5.31 6.70
N ASP A 140 -23.19 -6.21 6.40
CA ASP A 140 -24.55 -6.16 6.92
C ASP A 140 -24.62 -6.87 8.28
N GLU A 141 -25.21 -6.21 9.29
CA GLU A 141 -25.36 -6.76 10.64
C GLU A 141 -26.26 -8.01 10.67
N SER A 142 -27.18 -8.10 9.70
CA SER A 142 -28.08 -9.26 9.54
C SER A 142 -27.44 -10.46 8.84
N ALA A 143 -26.17 -10.34 8.40
CA ALA A 143 -25.45 -11.39 7.69
C ALA A 143 -25.34 -12.67 8.53
N LYS A 144 -25.41 -13.81 7.84
CA LYS A 144 -25.43 -15.15 8.43
C LYS A 144 -24.15 -15.46 9.24
N HIS A 145 -22.99 -14.96 8.77
CA HIS A 145 -21.71 -15.29 9.36
C HIS A 145 -21.11 -14.05 10.01
N LYS A 146 -20.64 -14.20 11.24
CA LYS A 146 -19.86 -13.15 11.94
C LYS A 146 -18.39 -13.50 11.87
N VAL A 147 -17.52 -12.56 11.48
CA VAL A 147 -16.10 -12.77 11.28
C VAL A 147 -15.30 -11.76 12.10
N ALA A 148 -14.38 -12.24 12.94
CA ALA A 148 -13.37 -11.41 13.57
C ALA A 148 -12.14 -11.34 12.64
N ALA A 149 -11.70 -10.14 12.31
CA ALA A 149 -10.53 -9.91 11.48
C ALA A 149 -9.49 -9.09 12.26
N LEU A 150 -8.28 -9.64 12.45
CA LEU A 150 -7.16 -8.89 13.01
C LEU A 150 -6.53 -8.03 11.92
N ASP A 151 -6.44 -6.73 12.13
CA ASP A 151 -5.91 -5.80 11.15
C ASP A 151 -4.38 -5.68 11.28
N LEU A 152 -3.67 -6.34 10.39
CA LEU A 152 -2.24 -6.22 10.17
C LEU A 152 -1.94 -5.49 8.85
N GLY A 153 -2.84 -4.60 8.42
CA GLY A 153 -2.82 -3.96 7.12
C GLY A 153 -3.79 -4.62 6.14
N ILE A 154 -5.00 -4.92 6.59
CA ILE A 154 -6.02 -5.61 5.78
C ILE A 154 -6.43 -4.76 4.58
N LYS A 155 -6.46 -5.37 3.39
CA LYS A 155 -6.96 -4.74 2.17
C LYS A 155 -8.49 -4.64 2.20
N LYS A 156 -9.03 -3.49 1.83
CA LYS A 156 -10.50 -3.30 1.76
C LYS A 156 -11.20 -4.32 0.87
N ASN A 157 -10.53 -4.79 -0.18
CA ASN A 157 -11.10 -5.81 -1.07
C ASN A 157 -11.34 -7.14 -0.36
N ILE A 158 -10.55 -7.49 0.66
CA ILE A 158 -10.81 -8.68 1.49
C ILE A 158 -12.14 -8.51 2.22
N LEU A 159 -12.36 -7.35 2.86
CA LEU A 159 -13.60 -7.05 3.56
C LEU A 159 -14.80 -7.03 2.62
N ARG A 160 -14.66 -6.41 1.42
CA ARG A 160 -15.70 -6.41 0.38
C ARG A 160 -16.06 -7.84 -0.05
N ASN A 161 -15.07 -8.70 -0.24
CA ASN A 161 -15.30 -10.08 -0.64
C ASN A 161 -15.94 -10.94 0.45
N LEU A 162 -15.61 -10.72 1.71
CA LEU A 162 -16.27 -11.38 2.84
C LEU A 162 -17.72 -10.91 2.96
N SER A 163 -17.97 -9.60 2.89
CA SER A 163 -19.31 -9.04 2.94
C SER A 163 -20.21 -9.57 1.82
N LYS A 164 -19.69 -9.69 0.59
CA LYS A 164 -20.41 -10.32 -0.54
C LYS A 164 -20.74 -11.80 -0.31
N ARG A 165 -20.10 -12.44 0.66
CA ARG A 165 -20.33 -13.83 1.05
C ARG A 165 -21.15 -13.96 2.34
N ASP A 166 -21.99 -12.98 2.59
CA ASP A 166 -22.90 -12.96 3.74
C ASP A 166 -22.15 -12.99 5.08
N CYS A 167 -21.08 -12.20 5.18
CA CYS A 167 -20.29 -12.03 6.40
C CYS A 167 -20.43 -10.62 6.97
N TYR A 168 -20.71 -10.53 8.27
CA TYR A 168 -20.57 -9.32 9.07
C TYR A 168 -19.24 -9.35 9.81
N ILE A 169 -18.35 -8.40 9.53
CA ILE A 169 -16.97 -8.43 9.95
C ILE A 169 -16.75 -7.37 11.05
N LYS A 170 -16.13 -7.77 12.14
CA LYS A 170 -15.52 -6.83 13.11
C LYS A 170 -14.02 -6.86 12.92
N VAL A 171 -13.46 -5.72 12.54
CA VAL A 171 -12.03 -5.53 12.33
C VAL A 171 -11.42 -5.02 13.63
N PHE A 172 -10.40 -5.69 14.11
CA PHE A 172 -9.73 -5.41 15.37
C PHE A 172 -8.31 -4.87 15.15
N PRO A 173 -7.82 -3.95 15.99
CA PRO A 173 -6.44 -3.51 15.98
C PRO A 173 -5.44 -4.66 16.16
N PHE A 174 -4.21 -4.46 15.65
CA PHE A 174 -3.13 -5.45 15.70
C PHE A 174 -2.80 -6.00 17.09
N ASN A 175 -3.03 -5.21 18.14
CA ASN A 175 -2.71 -5.54 19.53
C ASN A 175 -3.90 -6.09 20.34
N THR A 176 -4.99 -6.47 19.65
CA THR A 176 -6.17 -7.05 20.32
C THR A 176 -5.91 -8.48 20.75
N SER A 177 -6.32 -8.82 21.97
CA SER A 177 -6.15 -10.19 22.48
C SER A 177 -7.05 -11.20 21.77
N PHE A 178 -6.64 -12.46 21.81
CA PHE A 178 -7.46 -13.55 21.26
C PHE A 178 -8.82 -13.66 21.97
N GLU A 179 -8.83 -13.50 23.29
CA GLU A 179 -10.04 -13.58 24.13
C GLU A 179 -11.07 -12.53 23.70
N GLU A 180 -10.63 -11.30 23.44
CA GLU A 180 -11.49 -10.23 22.97
C GLU A 180 -12.07 -10.54 21.59
N MET A 181 -11.24 -11.01 20.67
CA MET A 181 -11.70 -11.40 19.31
C MET A 181 -12.66 -12.59 19.36
N ASN A 182 -12.36 -13.60 20.18
CA ASN A 182 -13.15 -14.82 20.32
C ASN A 182 -14.52 -14.54 20.94
N SER A 183 -14.66 -13.51 21.80
CA SER A 183 -15.93 -13.09 22.36
C SER A 183 -16.93 -12.59 21.30
N TRP A 184 -16.42 -12.11 20.16
CA TRP A 184 -17.25 -11.62 19.05
C TRP A 184 -17.85 -12.76 18.23
N THR A 185 -17.11 -13.83 17.97
CA THR A 185 -17.60 -15.02 17.28
C THR A 185 -16.62 -16.10 16.89
N VAL A 186 -17.16 -17.06 16.13
CA VAL A 186 -16.49 -18.21 15.51
C VAL A 186 -15.47 -17.77 14.46
N SER A 187 -14.25 -17.93 14.84
CA SER A 187 -12.97 -17.84 14.20
C SER A 187 -12.83 -17.70 12.69
N TYR A 188 -12.28 -16.57 12.25
CA TYR A 188 -11.32 -16.56 11.16
C TYR A 188 -10.23 -15.52 11.42
N THR A 189 -8.98 -15.95 11.65
CA THR A 189 -7.83 -15.07 11.67
C THR A 189 -7.22 -15.08 10.27
N HIS A 190 -7.24 -13.93 9.57
CA HIS A 190 -6.50 -13.79 8.32
C HIS A 190 -5.16 -13.12 8.61
N LEU A 191 -4.10 -13.90 8.52
CA LEU A 191 -2.74 -13.38 8.41
C LEU A 191 -2.52 -12.96 6.96
N THR A 192 -2.29 -11.69 6.72
CA THR A 192 -1.58 -11.27 5.51
C THR A 192 -0.14 -11.77 5.70
N LEU A 193 0.23 -12.82 4.98
CA LEU A 193 1.62 -13.25 4.93
C LEU A 193 2.46 -12.09 4.41
N PRO A 194 3.56 -11.74 5.09
CA PRO A 194 4.53 -10.85 4.49
C PRO A 194 4.94 -11.46 3.15
N THR A 195 4.89 -10.67 2.11
CA THR A 195 5.46 -11.06 0.83
C THR A 195 6.98 -11.14 1.03
N ASN A 196 7.46 -12.31 1.46
CA ASN A 196 8.88 -12.60 1.36
C ASN A 196 9.21 -12.65 -0.12
N SER A 197 9.68 -11.54 -0.65
CA SER A 197 10.45 -11.52 -1.87
C SER A 197 11.85 -12.02 -1.51
N ASN A 198 12.07 -13.33 -1.64
CA ASN A 198 13.40 -13.85 -1.90
C ASN A 198 13.77 -13.56 -3.34
#